data_f3935eae2ab06b87364756a56bac9d82
#
_entry.id   f3935eae2ab06b87364756a56bac9d82
#
_cell.length_a   1.000
_cell.length_b   1.000
_cell.length_c   1.000
_cell.angle_alpha   90.00
_cell.angle_beta   90.00
_cell.angle_gamma   90.00
#
_symmetry.space_group_name_H-M   'P 1'
#
loop_
_entity.id
_entity.type
_entity.pdbx_description
1 polymer ?
#
loop_
_entity_poly.entity_id
_entity_poly.type
_entity_poly.pdbx_seq_one_letter_code
_entity_poly.pdbx_strand_id
1 'polypeptide(L)'
;MSKELSYTIEEVSQLLKVSKLTIYDLVKKGKLPVFRVGRQMRMDAKDLEMYINNHKSHTSPVSVAEPQRNEVKNSLSLVISGQDMVLDILGQHIEKDSSYKTLRSNTGSLSGLISMYNGDSDIVSLHMFDGDTGEYNLPYIKKILVGYPYILLNLVSRKAGLYVKKGNPLDLTGWTDLKHKDLAIINRERGSGARILLDEQLRIHRISSKDLKGYENEETNHLSVASAVSAGKADVGVGIEKAAKIVGVDFVPLITERYDLVILKSPKNEELINVVKRILSSNPFQAEIKALGDYDISQTGSIIYETY
;
A
#
# COMPACT_ATOMS: atom_id res chain seq x y z
N MET A 1 4.96 2.67 48.17
CA MET A 1 5.96 2.24 47.21
C MET A 1 6.18 3.37 46.22
N SER A 2 7.35 4.00 46.20
CA SER A 2 7.69 5.07 45.28
C SER A 2 7.63 4.52 43.84
N LYS A 3 6.80 5.11 42.98
CA LYS A 3 6.81 4.79 41.55
C LYS A 3 8.22 5.14 41.02
N GLU A 4 8.98 4.13 40.60
CA GLU A 4 10.24 4.38 39.87
C GLU A 4 9.94 5.18 38.62
N LEU A 5 10.66 6.27 38.42
CA LEU A 5 10.47 7.19 37.31
C LEU A 5 11.04 6.65 36.00
N SER A 6 11.98 5.69 36.06
CA SER A 6 12.63 5.10 34.89
C SER A 6 13.24 3.74 35.19
N TYR A 7 13.33 2.90 34.15
CA TYR A 7 13.90 1.54 34.18
C TYR A 7 15.19 1.45 33.36
N THR A 8 16.13 0.60 33.79
CA THR A 8 17.28 0.22 32.99
C THR A 8 16.87 -0.78 31.92
N ILE A 9 17.70 -0.97 30.87
CA ILE A 9 17.46 -1.98 29.81
C ILE A 9 17.30 -3.39 30.42
N GLU A 10 18.03 -3.68 31.49
CA GLU A 10 17.96 -4.97 32.21
C GLU A 10 16.60 -5.17 32.87
N GLU A 11 16.12 -4.18 33.62
CA GLU A 11 14.80 -4.18 34.25
C GLU A 11 13.67 -4.28 33.20
N VAL A 12 13.77 -3.54 32.09
CA VAL A 12 12.80 -3.64 30.99
C VAL A 12 12.81 -5.05 30.38
N SER A 13 13.97 -5.67 30.20
CA SER A 13 14.06 -7.03 29.69
C SER A 13 13.41 -8.07 30.61
N GLN A 14 13.56 -7.91 31.92
CA GLN A 14 12.92 -8.74 32.93
C GLN A 14 11.40 -8.52 32.99
N LEU A 15 10.95 -7.27 32.94
CA LEU A 15 9.52 -6.91 32.97
C LEU A 15 8.77 -7.43 31.73
N LEU A 16 9.38 -7.33 30.55
CA LEU A 16 8.79 -7.82 29.30
C LEU A 16 9.08 -9.31 29.05
N LYS A 17 9.89 -9.99 29.89
CA LYS A 17 10.32 -11.39 29.76
C LYS A 17 10.95 -11.70 28.41
N VAL A 18 11.77 -10.80 27.88
CA VAL A 18 12.50 -10.95 26.62
C VAL A 18 14.01 -10.75 26.85
N SER A 19 14.85 -11.15 25.89
CA SER A 19 16.28 -10.97 26.01
C SER A 19 16.69 -9.48 25.92
N LYS A 20 17.82 -9.11 26.57
CA LYS A 20 18.40 -7.76 26.45
C LYS A 20 18.69 -7.40 24.98
N LEU A 21 19.08 -8.36 24.15
CA LEU A 21 19.28 -8.16 22.71
C LEU A 21 18.00 -7.74 22.00
N THR A 22 16.87 -8.32 22.37
CA THR A 22 15.55 -7.93 21.84
C THR A 22 15.21 -6.48 22.20
N ILE A 23 15.51 -6.06 23.44
CA ILE A 23 15.29 -4.66 23.86
C ILE A 23 16.20 -3.71 23.05
N TYR A 24 17.48 -4.03 22.87
CA TYR A 24 18.38 -3.23 22.04
C TYR A 24 17.93 -3.12 20.59
N ASP A 25 17.40 -4.20 20.02
CA ASP A 25 16.85 -4.19 18.66
C ASP A 25 15.59 -3.29 18.55
N LEU A 26 14.69 -3.36 19.55
CA LEU A 26 13.50 -2.48 19.62
C LEU A 26 13.89 -1.00 19.76
N VAL A 27 14.92 -0.70 20.56
CA VAL A 27 15.47 0.66 20.69
C VAL A 27 16.08 1.12 19.36
N LYS A 28 16.89 0.28 18.71
CA LYS A 28 17.50 0.59 17.42
C LYS A 28 16.48 0.83 16.32
N LYS A 29 15.33 0.13 16.36
CA LYS A 29 14.19 0.31 15.45
C LYS A 29 13.29 1.49 15.81
N GLY A 30 13.63 2.25 16.86
CA GLY A 30 12.83 3.40 17.32
C GLY A 30 11.46 3.03 17.95
N LYS A 31 11.23 1.75 18.25
CA LYS A 31 9.98 1.26 18.85
C LYS A 31 9.91 1.47 20.36
N LEU A 32 11.07 1.61 21.01
CA LEU A 32 11.18 1.91 22.43
C LEU A 32 12.06 3.17 22.62
N PRO A 33 11.48 4.30 23.09
CA PRO A 33 12.24 5.51 23.36
C PRO A 33 13.09 5.31 24.63
N VAL A 34 14.35 5.73 24.55
CA VAL A 34 15.31 5.65 25.67
C VAL A 34 16.09 6.94 25.80
N PHE A 35 16.51 7.26 27.01
CA PHE A 35 17.45 8.34 27.29
C PHE A 35 18.71 7.80 27.99
N ARG A 36 19.77 8.59 28.07
CA ARG A 36 21.02 8.20 28.70
C ARG A 36 21.25 8.98 29.99
N VAL A 37 21.63 8.26 31.06
CA VAL A 37 22.13 8.84 32.29
C VAL A 37 23.57 8.32 32.46
N GLY A 38 24.53 9.17 32.15
CA GLY A 38 25.94 8.76 32.08
C GLY A 38 26.16 7.69 31.00
N ARG A 39 26.66 6.51 31.39
CA ARG A 39 26.88 5.38 30.49
C ARG A 39 25.70 4.41 30.37
N GLN A 40 24.65 4.60 31.18
CA GLN A 40 23.48 3.72 31.21
C GLN A 40 22.34 4.25 30.33
N MET A 41 21.72 3.37 29.52
CA MET A 41 20.46 3.63 28.86
C MET A 41 19.31 3.32 29.82
N ARG A 42 18.35 4.23 29.90
CA ARG A 42 17.13 4.11 30.71
C ARG A 42 15.89 4.44 29.89
N MET A 43 14.77 3.89 30.29
CA MET A 43 13.45 4.13 29.72
C MET A 43 12.53 4.74 30.75
N ASP A 44 11.74 5.74 30.34
CA ASP A 44 10.71 6.31 31.22
C ASP A 44 9.63 5.26 31.50
N ALA A 45 9.13 5.23 32.74
CA ALA A 45 8.07 4.28 33.12
C ALA A 45 6.79 4.46 32.32
N LYS A 46 6.46 5.71 31.93
CA LYS A 46 5.28 6.02 31.09
C LYS A 46 5.44 5.49 29.66
N ASP A 47 6.64 5.58 29.10
CA ASP A 47 6.93 5.08 27.76
C ASP A 47 6.83 3.54 27.70
N LEU A 48 7.27 2.87 28.76
CA LEU A 48 7.10 1.41 28.90
C LEU A 48 5.63 1.02 29.03
N GLU A 49 4.86 1.75 29.85
CA GLU A 49 3.41 1.52 29.98
C GLU A 49 2.67 1.75 28.63
N MET A 50 3.01 2.81 27.89
CA MET A 50 2.44 3.06 26.56
C MET A 50 2.80 1.94 25.58
N TYR A 51 4.04 1.48 25.57
CA TYR A 51 4.47 0.36 24.72
C TYR A 51 3.68 -0.91 25.04
N ILE A 52 3.55 -1.27 26.31
CA ILE A 52 2.78 -2.45 26.76
C ILE A 52 1.30 -2.30 26.38
N ASN A 53 0.69 -1.14 26.59
CA ASN A 53 -0.72 -0.91 26.29
C ASN A 53 -1.02 -0.97 24.79
N ASN A 54 -0.12 -0.47 23.96
CA ASN A 54 -0.24 -0.52 22.51
C ASN A 54 -0.07 -1.94 21.93
N HIS A 55 0.51 -2.87 22.71
CA HIS A 55 0.76 -4.26 22.29
C HIS A 55 -0.08 -5.29 23.07
N LYS A 56 -1.01 -4.85 23.93
CA LYS A 56 -1.96 -5.75 24.58
C LYS A 56 -3.06 -6.17 23.58
N SER A 57 -3.13 -7.45 23.26
CA SER A 57 -4.32 -8.03 22.64
C SER A 57 -5.47 -7.99 23.64
N HIS A 58 -6.56 -7.28 23.32
CA HIS A 58 -7.72 -7.16 24.20
C HIS A 58 -8.45 -8.49 24.33
N THR A 59 -8.27 -9.16 25.46
CA THR A 59 -9.24 -10.09 26.03
C THR A 59 -9.84 -9.43 27.25
N SER A 60 -11.13 -9.08 27.18
CA SER A 60 -11.88 -8.50 28.31
C SER A 60 -12.22 -9.56 29.37
N PRO A 61 -12.32 -9.19 30.67
CA PRO A 61 -13.64 -9.21 31.29
C PRO A 61 -13.98 -8.04 32.24
N VAL A 62 -15.20 -7.59 32.11
CA VAL A 62 -16.23 -7.18 33.09
C VAL A 62 -15.92 -6.22 34.25
N SER A 63 -16.55 -5.01 34.10
CA SER A 63 -17.38 -4.24 35.02
C SER A 63 -16.83 -3.75 36.38
N VAL A 64 -16.93 -2.41 36.60
CA VAL A 64 -17.82 -1.71 37.56
C VAL A 64 -17.71 -0.18 37.42
N ALA A 65 -18.92 0.43 37.25
CA ALA A 65 -19.38 1.79 37.62
C ALA A 65 -18.67 3.07 37.15
N GLU A 66 -19.49 3.89 36.52
CA GLU A 66 -19.32 5.21 35.89
C GLU A 66 -18.77 6.34 36.75
N PRO A 67 -18.16 7.37 36.14
CA PRO A 67 -18.90 8.61 35.89
C PRO A 67 -18.84 9.10 34.44
N GLN A 68 -19.89 9.80 34.06
CA GLN A 68 -20.18 10.38 32.75
C GLN A 68 -18.93 10.91 32.03
N ARG A 69 -18.56 10.22 30.93
CA ARG A 69 -17.67 10.73 29.91
C ARG A 69 -18.49 10.95 28.63
N ASN A 70 -18.36 12.14 28.08
CA ASN A 70 -18.78 12.44 26.72
C ASN A 70 -18.43 11.24 25.83
N GLU A 71 -19.41 10.77 25.05
CA GLU A 71 -19.26 9.68 24.10
C GLU A 71 -18.11 9.98 23.13
N VAL A 72 -16.91 9.56 23.47
CA VAL A 72 -15.88 9.30 22.47
C VAL A 72 -16.35 8.03 21.79
N LYS A 73 -17.03 8.14 20.65
CA LYS A 73 -17.28 7.03 19.74
C LYS A 73 -15.95 6.30 19.58
N ASN A 74 -15.88 5.04 20.00
CA ASN A 74 -14.74 4.15 19.73
C ASN A 74 -14.64 3.99 18.19
N SER A 75 -13.93 4.90 17.55
CA SER A 75 -13.68 4.81 16.11
C SER A 75 -12.65 3.70 15.89
N LEU A 76 -13.04 2.66 15.17
CA LEU A 76 -12.13 1.60 14.74
C LEU A 76 -11.23 2.17 13.64
N SER A 77 -9.92 2.16 13.87
CA SER A 77 -8.97 2.58 12.85
C SER A 77 -8.79 1.49 11.79
N LEU A 78 -8.88 1.86 10.51
CA LEU A 78 -8.66 1.00 9.34
C LEU A 78 -7.41 1.46 8.58
N VAL A 79 -6.56 0.52 8.21
CA VAL A 79 -5.39 0.78 7.37
C VAL A 79 -5.72 0.45 5.91
N ILE A 80 -5.66 1.46 5.04
CA ILE A 80 -5.83 1.32 3.58
C ILE A 80 -4.47 1.46 2.92
N SER A 81 -3.98 0.36 2.33
CA SER A 81 -2.68 0.29 1.65
C SER A 81 -2.80 0.48 0.14
N GLY A 82 -1.91 1.31 -0.43
CA GLY A 82 -1.83 1.61 -1.86
C GLY A 82 -1.48 3.07 -2.12
N GLN A 83 -1.28 3.42 -3.40
CA GLN A 83 -0.69 4.72 -3.76
C GLN A 83 -1.55 5.58 -4.71
N ASP A 84 -2.78 5.16 -5.03
CA ASP A 84 -3.66 5.94 -5.89
C ASP A 84 -4.52 6.92 -5.09
N MET A 85 -4.78 8.11 -5.68
CA MET A 85 -5.61 9.15 -5.06
C MET A 85 -7.08 8.72 -4.87
N VAL A 86 -7.55 7.75 -5.66
CA VAL A 86 -8.91 7.17 -5.51
C VAL A 86 -9.09 6.55 -4.12
N LEU A 87 -8.01 6.09 -3.49
CA LEU A 87 -8.05 5.54 -2.13
C LEU A 87 -8.27 6.62 -1.06
N ASP A 88 -7.86 7.85 -1.30
CA ASP A 88 -8.13 8.97 -0.39
C ASP A 88 -9.61 9.32 -0.42
N ILE A 89 -10.22 9.32 -1.62
CA ILE A 89 -11.66 9.51 -1.80
C ILE A 89 -12.42 8.35 -1.12
N LEU A 90 -12.01 7.10 -1.35
CA LEU A 90 -12.61 5.94 -0.67
C LEU A 90 -12.55 6.09 0.84
N GLY A 91 -11.40 6.48 1.39
CA GLY A 91 -11.22 6.71 2.82
C GLY A 91 -12.19 7.77 3.38
N GLN A 92 -12.33 8.90 2.68
CA GLN A 92 -13.27 9.96 3.07
C GLN A 92 -14.73 9.47 3.07
N HIS A 93 -15.14 8.70 2.06
CA HIS A 93 -16.47 8.11 2.03
C HIS A 93 -16.68 7.09 3.15
N ILE A 94 -15.68 6.25 3.47
CA ILE A 94 -15.75 5.31 4.59
C ILE A 94 -15.95 6.08 5.91
N GLU A 95 -15.16 7.13 6.16
CA GLU A 95 -15.28 7.93 7.39
C GLU A 95 -16.62 8.67 7.50
N LYS A 96 -17.19 9.09 6.37
CA LYS A 96 -18.49 9.76 6.34
C LYS A 96 -19.64 8.80 6.59
N ASP A 97 -19.59 7.59 6.03
CA ASP A 97 -20.71 6.65 6.00
C ASP A 97 -20.63 5.57 7.08
N SER A 98 -19.63 5.64 7.97
CA SER A 98 -19.40 4.67 9.03
C SER A 98 -18.73 5.27 10.26
N SER A 99 -18.48 4.44 11.28
CA SER A 99 -17.72 4.82 12.48
C SER A 99 -16.21 4.60 12.33
N TYR A 100 -15.75 4.13 11.19
CA TYR A 100 -14.32 3.89 10.95
C TYR A 100 -13.54 5.20 10.77
N LYS A 101 -12.26 5.17 11.18
CA LYS A 101 -11.25 6.17 10.85
C LYS A 101 -10.19 5.53 9.96
N THR A 102 -9.86 6.15 8.85
CA THR A 102 -8.96 5.59 7.86
C THR A 102 -7.54 6.14 7.99
N LEU A 103 -6.57 5.25 7.93
CA LEU A 103 -5.15 5.55 7.87
C LEU A 103 -4.61 5.08 6.53
N ARG A 104 -3.83 5.93 5.85
CA ARG A 104 -3.23 5.58 4.56
C ARG A 104 -1.82 5.03 4.74
N SER A 105 -1.57 3.88 4.12
CA SER A 105 -0.24 3.29 3.98
C SER A 105 0.18 3.32 2.50
N ASN A 106 1.13 4.19 2.15
CA ASN A 106 1.58 4.38 0.77
C ASN A 106 2.60 3.30 0.35
N THR A 107 2.15 2.05 0.30
CA THR A 107 2.96 0.89 -0.08
C THR A 107 2.63 0.39 -1.47
N GLY A 108 3.61 -0.26 -2.13
CA GLY A 108 3.38 -0.97 -3.40
C GLY A 108 2.48 -2.20 -3.22
N SER A 109 1.94 -2.72 -4.33
CA SER A 109 0.95 -3.80 -4.34
C SER A 109 1.40 -5.05 -3.59
N LEU A 110 2.61 -5.54 -3.83
CA LEU A 110 3.14 -6.74 -3.17
C LEU A 110 3.37 -6.52 -1.68
N SER A 111 3.99 -5.39 -1.32
CA SER A 111 4.23 -5.05 0.09
C SER A 111 2.92 -4.86 0.86
N GLY A 112 1.89 -4.25 0.23
CA GLY A 112 0.55 -4.13 0.81
C GLY A 112 -0.10 -5.50 1.05
N LEU A 113 0.01 -6.42 0.09
CA LEU A 113 -0.54 -7.77 0.24
C LEU A 113 0.16 -8.57 1.36
N ILE A 114 1.48 -8.43 1.50
CA ILE A 114 2.24 -9.00 2.61
C ILE A 114 1.83 -8.36 3.95
N SER A 115 1.62 -7.04 3.96
CA SER A 115 1.13 -6.31 5.14
C SER A 115 -0.25 -6.83 5.59
N MET A 116 -1.16 -7.13 4.64
CA MET A 116 -2.44 -7.77 4.93
C MET A 116 -2.28 -9.18 5.49
N TYR A 117 -1.38 -9.98 4.91
CA TYR A 117 -1.07 -11.32 5.43
C TYR A 117 -0.59 -11.28 6.88
N ASN A 118 0.19 -10.25 7.25
CA ASN A 118 0.69 -10.03 8.61
C ASN A 118 -0.33 -9.38 9.56
N GLY A 119 -1.49 -8.93 9.05
CA GLY A 119 -2.52 -8.26 9.84
C GLY A 119 -2.30 -6.75 10.04
N ASP A 120 -1.39 -6.14 9.28
CA ASP A 120 -1.04 -4.71 9.39
C ASP A 120 -1.86 -3.82 8.43
N SER A 121 -2.69 -4.40 7.56
CA SER A 121 -3.56 -3.70 6.60
C SER A 121 -4.92 -4.35 6.50
N ASP A 122 -5.99 -3.55 6.52
CA ASP A 122 -7.37 -4.02 6.45
C ASP A 122 -7.92 -4.03 5.02
N ILE A 123 -7.54 -3.04 4.20
CA ILE A 123 -7.88 -2.91 2.79
C ILE A 123 -6.59 -2.72 2.01
N VAL A 124 -6.36 -3.53 0.99
CA VAL A 124 -5.18 -3.40 0.12
C VAL A 124 -5.59 -3.25 -1.33
N SER A 125 -5.05 -2.24 -1.99
CA SER A 125 -5.23 -2.05 -3.43
C SER A 125 -4.09 -2.67 -4.22
N LEU A 126 -4.43 -3.32 -5.32
CA LEU A 126 -3.52 -4.12 -6.12
C LEU A 126 -3.69 -3.85 -7.61
N HIS A 127 -2.57 -3.93 -8.36
CA HIS A 127 -2.55 -3.92 -9.83
C HIS A 127 -1.36 -4.74 -10.36
N MET A 128 -1.20 -5.96 -9.86
CA MET A 128 -0.12 -6.86 -10.22
C MET A 128 -0.52 -7.69 -11.45
N PHE A 129 0.15 -7.48 -12.57
CA PHE A 129 -0.05 -8.23 -13.80
C PHE A 129 0.68 -9.58 -13.72
N ASP A 130 0.01 -10.65 -14.10
CA ASP A 130 0.58 -11.99 -14.24
C ASP A 130 0.72 -12.32 -15.72
N GLY A 131 1.95 -12.47 -16.18
CA GLY A 131 2.25 -12.68 -17.58
C GLY A 131 1.97 -14.10 -18.09
N ASP A 132 1.75 -15.06 -17.20
CA ASP A 132 1.44 -16.44 -17.61
C ASP A 132 -0.07 -16.59 -17.89
N THR A 133 -0.91 -15.90 -17.13
CA THR A 133 -2.36 -15.96 -17.28
C THR A 133 -2.94 -14.77 -18.03
N GLY A 134 -2.22 -13.66 -18.12
CA GLY A 134 -2.72 -12.38 -18.61
C GLY A 134 -3.69 -11.69 -17.65
N GLU A 135 -3.83 -12.20 -16.43
CA GLU A 135 -4.75 -11.68 -15.42
C GLU A 135 -4.05 -10.70 -14.45
N TYR A 136 -4.88 -9.92 -13.76
CA TYR A 136 -4.42 -9.05 -12.67
C TYR A 136 -4.77 -9.64 -11.31
N ASN A 137 -3.87 -9.46 -10.35
CA ASN A 137 -4.05 -9.59 -8.90
C ASN A 137 -4.34 -11.02 -8.40
N LEU A 138 -5.35 -11.69 -8.93
CA LEU A 138 -5.84 -12.98 -8.42
C LEU A 138 -4.76 -14.07 -8.35
N PRO A 139 -3.87 -14.24 -9.35
CA PRO A 139 -2.80 -15.24 -9.27
C PRO A 139 -1.85 -15.05 -8.09
N TYR A 140 -1.53 -13.79 -7.76
CA TYR A 140 -0.68 -13.44 -6.61
C TYR A 140 -1.40 -13.63 -5.29
N ILE A 141 -2.66 -13.18 -5.19
CA ILE A 141 -3.47 -13.29 -3.98
C ILE A 141 -3.63 -14.76 -3.58
N LYS A 142 -3.96 -15.63 -4.53
CA LYS A 142 -4.10 -17.08 -4.29
C LYS A 142 -2.84 -17.74 -3.74
N LYS A 143 -1.64 -17.20 -4.10
CA LYS A 143 -0.34 -17.73 -3.63
C LYS A 143 0.07 -17.17 -2.27
N ILE A 144 -0.33 -15.95 -1.93
CA ILE A 144 0.09 -15.26 -0.71
C ILE A 144 -0.93 -15.46 0.42
N LEU A 145 -2.24 -15.31 0.13
CA LEU A 145 -3.30 -15.46 1.13
C LEU A 145 -3.84 -16.89 1.21
N VAL A 146 -2.95 -17.90 1.17
CA VAL A 146 -3.34 -19.31 1.29
C VAL A 146 -4.00 -19.55 2.65
N GLY A 147 -5.23 -20.10 2.62
CA GLY A 147 -6.00 -20.39 3.84
C GLY A 147 -6.75 -19.20 4.45
N TYR A 148 -6.60 -18.01 3.89
CA TYR A 148 -7.37 -16.83 4.30
C TYR A 148 -8.57 -16.62 3.35
N PRO A 149 -9.81 -16.60 3.85
CA PRO A 149 -10.95 -16.17 3.04
C PRO A 149 -10.85 -14.67 2.72
N TYR A 150 -11.15 -14.29 1.47
CA TYR A 150 -11.09 -12.91 1.04
C TYR A 150 -12.13 -12.60 -0.04
N ILE A 151 -12.36 -11.31 -0.25
CA ILE A 151 -13.10 -10.76 -1.38
C ILE A 151 -12.19 -9.82 -2.17
N LEU A 152 -12.28 -9.90 -3.50
CA LEU A 152 -11.61 -9.02 -4.44
C LEU A 152 -12.66 -8.22 -5.22
N LEU A 153 -12.62 -6.89 -5.06
CA LEU A 153 -13.56 -5.94 -5.65
C LEU A 153 -12.82 -5.06 -6.65
N ASN A 154 -13.41 -4.82 -7.82
CA ASN A 154 -12.84 -3.82 -8.72
C ASN A 154 -13.03 -2.41 -8.15
N LEU A 155 -11.95 -1.63 -8.07
CA LEU A 155 -12.00 -0.21 -7.70
C LEU A 155 -12.12 0.66 -8.95
N VAL A 156 -11.17 0.55 -9.87
CA VAL A 156 -11.15 1.24 -11.17
C VAL A 156 -10.30 0.45 -12.18
N SER A 157 -10.44 0.77 -13.47
CA SER A 157 -9.42 0.44 -14.47
C SER A 157 -8.81 1.72 -15.05
N ARG A 158 -7.57 1.65 -15.50
CA ARG A 158 -6.82 2.81 -16.01
C ARG A 158 -5.78 2.39 -17.03
N LYS A 159 -5.37 3.32 -17.91
CA LYS A 159 -4.33 3.06 -18.88
C LYS A 159 -2.96 3.06 -18.21
N ALA A 160 -2.17 2.01 -18.49
CA ALA A 160 -0.76 1.91 -18.15
C ALA A 160 0.08 1.76 -19.42
N GLY A 161 1.34 2.22 -19.37
CA GLY A 161 2.22 2.24 -20.53
C GLY A 161 3.52 2.98 -20.25
N LEU A 162 4.11 3.55 -21.31
CA LEU A 162 5.41 4.21 -21.23
C LEU A 162 5.25 5.74 -21.10
N TYR A 163 5.96 6.32 -20.16
CA TYR A 163 6.28 7.74 -20.16
C TYR A 163 7.44 7.97 -21.10
N VAL A 164 7.30 8.90 -22.03
CA VAL A 164 8.34 9.26 -22.99
C VAL A 164 8.52 10.77 -23.02
N LYS A 165 9.70 11.24 -23.43
CA LYS A 165 9.96 12.67 -23.61
C LYS A 165 8.99 13.26 -24.61
N LYS A 166 8.75 14.57 -24.51
CA LYS A 166 7.86 15.31 -25.40
C LYS A 166 8.24 15.07 -26.87
N GLY A 167 7.25 14.72 -27.70
CA GLY A 167 7.43 14.38 -29.08
C GLY A 167 7.91 12.95 -29.33
N ASN A 168 8.06 12.12 -28.28
CA ASN A 168 8.51 10.73 -28.37
C ASN A 168 9.73 10.55 -29.32
N PRO A 169 10.88 11.18 -29.06
CA PRO A 169 11.99 11.27 -29.99
C PRO A 169 12.65 9.94 -30.35
N LEU A 170 12.35 8.87 -29.58
CA LEU A 170 12.84 7.51 -29.84
C LEU A 170 11.79 6.63 -30.54
N ASP A 171 10.65 7.21 -30.92
CA ASP A 171 9.54 6.53 -31.59
C ASP A 171 9.11 5.22 -30.90
N LEU A 172 9.04 5.25 -29.55
CA LEU A 172 8.66 4.09 -28.75
C LEU A 172 7.16 3.85 -28.88
N THR A 173 6.78 2.62 -29.27
CA THR A 173 5.37 2.21 -29.52
C THR A 173 4.95 0.98 -28.75
N GLY A 174 5.91 0.24 -28.18
CA GLY A 174 5.63 -1.03 -27.49
C GLY A 174 6.74 -1.47 -26.56
N TRP A 175 6.47 -2.57 -25.84
CA TRP A 175 7.42 -3.17 -24.90
C TRP A 175 8.72 -3.64 -25.57
N THR A 176 8.63 -4.06 -26.83
CA THR A 176 9.80 -4.56 -27.59
C THR A 176 10.83 -3.47 -27.88
N ASP A 177 10.40 -2.21 -27.91
CA ASP A 177 11.27 -1.07 -28.19
C ASP A 177 12.22 -0.77 -27.02
N LEU A 178 11.96 -1.35 -25.84
CA LEU A 178 12.88 -1.28 -24.70
C LEU A 178 14.23 -1.98 -24.97
N LYS A 179 14.36 -2.76 -26.07
CA LYS A 179 15.62 -3.36 -26.53
C LYS A 179 16.62 -2.37 -27.12
N HIS A 180 16.25 -1.12 -27.33
CA HIS A 180 17.17 -0.11 -27.87
C HIS A 180 18.41 0.06 -26.97
N LYS A 181 19.62 -0.13 -27.52
CA LYS A 181 20.88 -0.22 -26.75
C LYS A 181 21.22 1.02 -25.93
N ASP A 182 20.80 2.20 -26.38
CA ASP A 182 21.14 3.46 -25.72
C ASP A 182 20.01 4.03 -24.86
N LEU A 183 18.87 3.31 -24.77
CA LEU A 183 17.71 3.74 -24.01
C LEU A 183 17.97 3.59 -22.51
N ALA A 184 17.81 4.70 -21.78
CA ALA A 184 17.87 4.72 -20.31
C ALA A 184 16.47 4.67 -19.72
N ILE A 185 16.22 3.70 -18.84
CA ILE A 185 14.96 3.56 -18.12
C ILE A 185 15.06 4.08 -16.67
N ILE A 186 13.96 4.62 -16.17
CA ILE A 186 13.73 4.85 -14.75
C ILE A 186 12.58 3.97 -14.29
N ASN A 187 12.78 3.28 -13.20
CA ASN A 187 11.86 2.25 -12.72
C ASN A 187 11.07 2.71 -11.50
N ARG A 188 10.07 1.93 -11.14
CA ARG A 188 9.41 2.00 -9.86
C ARG A 188 10.14 1.11 -8.85
N GLU A 189 9.92 1.38 -7.57
CA GLU A 189 10.41 0.54 -6.47
C GLU A 189 9.96 -0.91 -6.63
N ARG A 190 10.78 -1.85 -6.15
CA ARG A 190 10.48 -3.28 -6.17
C ARG A 190 9.20 -3.59 -5.41
N GLY A 191 8.35 -4.44 -5.99
CA GLY A 191 7.06 -4.81 -5.40
C GLY A 191 5.92 -3.84 -5.71
N SER A 192 6.15 -2.73 -6.40
CA SER A 192 5.07 -1.94 -6.99
C SER A 192 4.44 -2.65 -8.18
N GLY A 193 3.14 -2.43 -8.41
CA GLY A 193 2.46 -3.07 -9.55
C GLY A 193 3.04 -2.68 -10.90
N ALA A 194 3.48 -1.42 -11.08
CA ALA A 194 4.11 -0.99 -12.33
C ALA A 194 5.50 -1.62 -12.55
N ARG A 195 6.27 -1.90 -11.46
CA ARG A 195 7.52 -2.65 -11.57
C ARG A 195 7.23 -4.10 -11.96
N ILE A 196 6.26 -4.74 -11.34
CA ILE A 196 5.83 -6.09 -11.66
C ILE A 196 5.35 -6.16 -13.12
N LEU A 197 4.55 -5.18 -13.59
CA LEU A 197 4.13 -5.10 -14.98
C LEU A 197 5.33 -5.04 -15.92
N LEU A 198 6.30 -4.17 -15.67
CA LEU A 198 7.51 -4.09 -16.49
C LEU A 198 8.27 -5.43 -16.49
N ASP A 199 8.53 -6.01 -15.31
CA ASP A 199 9.31 -7.24 -15.17
C ASP A 199 8.63 -8.41 -15.90
N GLU A 200 7.30 -8.52 -15.82
CA GLU A 200 6.52 -9.52 -16.58
C GLU A 200 6.57 -9.26 -18.09
N GLN A 201 6.47 -8.01 -18.53
CA GLN A 201 6.59 -7.68 -19.95
C GLN A 201 8.00 -7.95 -20.50
N LEU A 202 9.05 -7.65 -19.72
CA LEU A 202 10.41 -8.01 -20.08
C LEU A 202 10.56 -9.54 -20.23
N ARG A 203 9.99 -10.32 -19.30
CA ARG A 203 9.99 -11.78 -19.34
C ARG A 203 9.28 -12.33 -20.58
N ILE A 204 8.06 -11.85 -20.85
CA ILE A 204 7.26 -12.27 -22.02
C ILE A 204 8.00 -12.01 -23.34
N HIS A 205 8.59 -10.81 -23.45
CA HIS A 205 9.31 -10.39 -24.66
C HIS A 205 10.77 -10.84 -24.71
N ARG A 206 11.22 -11.65 -23.73
CA ARG A 206 12.60 -12.16 -23.63
C ARG A 206 13.64 -11.04 -23.67
N ILE A 207 13.40 -10.00 -22.91
CA ILE A 207 14.30 -8.86 -22.72
C ILE A 207 15.01 -9.05 -21.38
N SER A 208 16.34 -9.08 -21.39
CA SER A 208 17.11 -9.16 -20.16
C SER A 208 17.12 -7.79 -19.47
N SER A 209 16.76 -7.75 -18.19
CA SER A 209 16.86 -6.52 -17.39
C SER A 209 18.28 -6.00 -17.26
N LYS A 210 19.29 -6.87 -17.42
CA LYS A 210 20.71 -6.51 -17.42
C LYS A 210 21.13 -5.69 -18.64
N ASP A 211 20.36 -5.79 -19.72
CA ASP A 211 20.63 -5.05 -20.97
C ASP A 211 19.98 -3.66 -20.95
N LEU A 212 19.16 -3.36 -19.92
CA LEU A 212 18.47 -2.07 -19.78
C LEU A 212 19.30 -1.10 -18.92
N LYS A 213 19.81 -0.05 -19.51
CA LYS A 213 20.51 1.00 -18.81
C LYS A 213 19.57 1.69 -17.82
N GLY A 214 19.96 1.77 -16.56
CA GLY A 214 19.17 2.43 -15.53
C GLY A 214 18.06 1.58 -14.90
N TYR A 215 17.97 0.28 -15.20
CA TYR A 215 16.96 -0.61 -14.65
C TYR A 215 16.93 -0.64 -13.11
N GLU A 216 18.07 -0.46 -12.45
CA GLU A 216 18.17 -0.40 -10.98
C GLU A 216 17.91 1.01 -10.40
N ASN A 217 17.72 2.03 -11.25
CA ASN A 217 17.33 3.35 -10.79
C ASN A 217 15.83 3.35 -10.49
N GLU A 218 15.47 3.68 -9.25
CA GLU A 218 14.10 3.55 -8.76
C GLU A 218 13.54 4.89 -8.25
N GLU A 219 12.24 5.06 -8.46
CA GLU A 219 11.42 6.14 -7.92
C GLU A 219 10.21 5.56 -7.17
N THR A 220 9.73 6.26 -6.15
CA THR A 220 8.75 5.74 -5.20
C THR A 220 7.28 5.91 -5.62
N ASN A 221 7.00 6.68 -6.70
CA ASN A 221 5.64 6.90 -7.19
C ASN A 221 5.62 7.23 -8.68
N HIS A 222 4.44 7.18 -9.30
CA HIS A 222 4.27 7.44 -10.74
C HIS A 222 4.68 8.85 -11.16
N LEU A 223 4.40 9.87 -10.32
CA LEU A 223 4.75 11.26 -10.64
C LEU A 223 6.27 11.46 -10.68
N SER A 224 7.00 10.83 -9.75
CA SER A 224 8.47 10.90 -9.70
C SER A 224 9.11 10.24 -10.92
N VAL A 225 8.58 9.09 -11.38
CA VAL A 225 9.03 8.42 -12.61
C VAL A 225 8.78 9.32 -13.83
N ALA A 226 7.56 9.85 -13.98
CA ALA A 226 7.25 10.76 -15.08
C ALA A 226 8.10 12.03 -15.03
N SER A 227 8.36 12.58 -13.84
CA SER A 227 9.23 13.76 -13.65
C SER A 227 10.67 13.48 -14.01
N ALA A 228 11.19 12.29 -13.71
CA ALA A 228 12.55 11.90 -14.10
C ALA A 228 12.70 11.84 -15.63
N VAL A 229 11.69 11.35 -16.35
CA VAL A 229 11.64 11.37 -17.84
C VAL A 229 11.54 12.80 -18.35
N SER A 230 10.67 13.63 -17.77
CA SER A 230 10.51 15.05 -18.13
C SER A 230 11.82 15.83 -17.97
N ALA A 231 12.56 15.57 -16.88
CA ALA A 231 13.83 16.19 -16.57
C ALA A 231 15.02 15.64 -17.39
N GLY A 232 14.81 14.65 -18.27
CA GLY A 232 15.85 14.05 -19.09
C GLY A 232 16.82 13.14 -18.33
N LYS A 233 16.49 12.74 -17.08
CA LYS A 233 17.28 11.77 -16.30
C LYS A 233 17.17 10.35 -16.85
N ALA A 234 16.08 10.06 -17.55
CA ALA A 234 15.82 8.83 -18.28
C ALA A 234 15.10 9.16 -19.58
N ASP A 235 15.07 8.19 -20.50
CA ASP A 235 14.36 8.31 -21.77
C ASP A 235 12.95 7.77 -21.66
N VAL A 236 12.76 6.77 -20.80
CA VAL A 236 11.49 6.07 -20.63
C VAL A 236 11.26 5.65 -19.17
N GLY A 237 10.00 5.57 -18.78
CA GLY A 237 9.54 4.99 -17.51
C GLY A 237 8.18 4.32 -17.69
N VAL A 238 7.79 3.45 -16.75
CA VAL A 238 6.49 2.76 -16.77
C VAL A 238 5.53 3.35 -15.75
N GLY A 239 4.30 3.62 -16.17
CA GLY A 239 3.28 4.06 -15.24
C GLY A 239 1.93 4.33 -15.88
N ILE A 240 1.13 5.20 -15.27
CA ILE A 240 -0.27 5.45 -15.62
C ILE A 240 -0.45 6.77 -16.37
N GLU A 241 -1.42 6.82 -17.30
CA GLU A 241 -1.73 7.98 -18.12
C GLU A 241 -1.96 9.26 -17.29
N LYS A 242 -2.62 9.14 -16.14
CA LYS A 242 -2.90 10.27 -15.23
C LYS A 242 -1.64 11.01 -14.80
N ALA A 243 -0.60 10.29 -14.43
CA ALA A 243 0.66 10.89 -14.00
C ALA A 243 1.40 11.57 -15.17
N ALA A 244 1.35 11.00 -16.37
CA ALA A 244 1.91 11.63 -17.57
C ALA A 244 1.25 12.99 -17.85
N LYS A 245 -0.07 13.07 -17.78
CA LYS A 245 -0.83 14.31 -17.97
C LYS A 245 -0.51 15.37 -16.92
N ILE A 246 -0.39 14.98 -15.65
CA ILE A 246 -0.05 15.90 -14.55
C ILE A 246 1.35 16.50 -14.76
N VAL A 247 2.33 15.68 -15.13
CA VAL A 247 3.72 16.10 -15.30
C VAL A 247 3.96 16.78 -16.68
N GLY A 248 3.11 16.47 -17.67
CA GLY A 248 3.22 17.03 -19.02
C GLY A 248 4.22 16.29 -19.91
N VAL A 249 4.48 15.00 -19.68
CA VAL A 249 5.23 14.12 -20.58
C VAL A 249 4.27 13.44 -21.55
N ASP A 250 4.81 12.93 -22.67
CA ASP A 250 4.01 12.13 -23.59
C ASP A 250 3.85 10.70 -23.05
N PHE A 251 2.77 10.06 -23.45
CA PHE A 251 2.39 8.75 -22.95
C PHE A 251 2.04 7.80 -24.08
N VAL A 252 2.61 6.62 -24.06
CA VAL A 252 2.32 5.53 -24.99
C VAL A 252 1.48 4.49 -24.24
N PRO A 253 0.15 4.46 -24.44
CA PRO A 253 -0.72 3.49 -23.75
C PRO A 253 -0.49 2.09 -24.29
N LEU A 254 -0.20 1.11 -23.43
CA LEU A 254 0.10 -0.25 -23.85
C LEU A 254 -0.88 -1.28 -23.28
N ILE A 255 -1.46 -1.03 -22.11
CA ILE A 255 -2.37 -1.96 -21.47
C ILE A 255 -3.41 -1.20 -20.64
N THR A 256 -4.57 -1.80 -20.45
CA THR A 256 -5.52 -1.36 -19.42
C THR A 256 -5.29 -2.19 -18.16
N GLU A 257 -4.79 -1.59 -17.10
CA GLU A 257 -4.61 -2.27 -15.83
C GLU A 257 -5.88 -2.22 -14.97
N ARG A 258 -6.14 -3.33 -14.29
CA ARG A 258 -7.21 -3.44 -13.32
C ARG A 258 -6.66 -3.15 -11.93
N TYR A 259 -7.23 -2.16 -11.26
CA TYR A 259 -6.87 -1.74 -9.91
C TYR A 259 -7.98 -2.20 -8.96
N ASP A 260 -7.70 -3.23 -8.18
CA ASP A 260 -8.68 -3.92 -7.35
C ASP A 260 -8.38 -3.73 -5.86
N LEU A 261 -9.40 -3.89 -5.03
CA LEU A 261 -9.32 -3.94 -3.57
C LEU A 261 -9.46 -5.39 -3.09
N VAL A 262 -8.56 -5.82 -2.22
CA VAL A 262 -8.70 -7.07 -1.47
C VAL A 262 -8.98 -6.77 0.00
N ILE A 263 -9.92 -7.52 0.59
CA ILE A 263 -10.32 -7.44 2.00
C ILE A 263 -10.46 -8.88 2.50
N LEU A 264 -9.88 -9.19 3.67
CA LEU A 264 -10.05 -10.51 4.29
C LEU A 264 -11.47 -10.69 4.81
N LYS A 265 -12.09 -11.85 4.55
CA LYS A 265 -13.40 -12.21 5.09
C LYS A 265 -13.21 -12.76 6.51
N SER A 266 -13.87 -12.15 7.45
CA SER A 266 -13.98 -12.60 8.83
C SER A 266 -15.25 -11.98 9.44
N PRO A 267 -15.79 -12.52 10.54
CA PRO A 267 -16.92 -11.89 11.23
C PRO A 267 -16.64 -10.43 11.62
N LYS A 268 -15.39 -10.08 11.92
CA LYS A 268 -14.96 -8.72 12.24
C LYS A 268 -15.04 -7.77 11.02
N ASN A 269 -14.82 -8.30 9.81
CA ASN A 269 -14.71 -7.49 8.59
C ASN A 269 -16.02 -7.46 7.77
N GLU A 270 -17.08 -8.14 8.22
CA GLU A 270 -18.34 -8.21 7.48
C GLU A 270 -18.97 -6.81 7.28
N GLU A 271 -19.01 -6.00 8.34
CA GLU A 271 -19.49 -4.63 8.27
C GLU A 271 -18.63 -3.79 7.32
N LEU A 272 -17.30 -3.88 7.41
CA LEU A 272 -16.37 -3.18 6.53
C LEU A 272 -16.61 -3.53 5.06
N ILE A 273 -16.75 -4.83 4.74
CA ILE A 273 -17.01 -5.30 3.38
C ILE A 273 -18.32 -4.71 2.85
N ASN A 274 -19.37 -4.70 3.67
CA ASN A 274 -20.69 -4.14 3.31
C ASN A 274 -20.61 -2.62 3.08
N VAL A 275 -19.88 -1.88 3.92
CA VAL A 275 -19.64 -0.45 3.77
C VAL A 275 -18.90 -0.17 2.46
N VAL A 276 -17.81 -0.88 2.17
CA VAL A 276 -17.02 -0.70 0.95
C VAL A 276 -17.85 -1.02 -0.29
N LYS A 277 -18.59 -2.14 -0.33
CA LYS A 277 -19.47 -2.49 -1.45
C LYS A 277 -20.50 -1.40 -1.72
N ARG A 278 -21.14 -0.88 -0.69
CA ARG A 278 -22.14 0.20 -0.81
C ARG A 278 -21.52 1.48 -1.36
N ILE A 279 -20.35 1.88 -0.89
CA ILE A 279 -19.63 3.06 -1.35
C ILE A 279 -19.26 2.92 -2.83
N LEU A 280 -18.61 1.82 -3.21
CA LEU A 280 -18.19 1.59 -4.60
C LEU A 280 -19.36 1.61 -5.59
N SER A 281 -20.54 1.18 -5.17
CA SER A 281 -21.76 1.17 -5.99
C SER A 281 -22.54 2.49 -5.92
N SER A 282 -22.11 3.45 -5.09
CA SER A 282 -22.85 4.70 -4.90
C SER A 282 -22.57 5.73 -6.01
N ASN A 283 -23.62 6.42 -6.45
CA ASN A 283 -23.49 7.50 -7.42
C ASN A 283 -22.54 8.62 -6.99
N PRO A 284 -22.54 9.09 -5.70
CA PRO A 284 -21.62 10.15 -5.28
C PRO A 284 -20.15 9.75 -5.45
N PHE A 285 -19.77 8.54 -5.02
CA PHE A 285 -18.40 8.05 -5.16
C PHE A 285 -18.00 7.92 -6.64
N GLN A 286 -18.83 7.27 -7.46
CA GLN A 286 -18.53 7.08 -8.87
C GLN A 286 -18.46 8.39 -9.65
N ALA A 287 -19.33 9.38 -9.33
CA ALA A 287 -19.28 10.70 -9.94
C ALA A 287 -17.97 11.44 -9.60
N GLU A 288 -17.50 11.33 -8.35
CA GLU A 288 -16.26 11.94 -7.91
C GLU A 288 -15.04 11.32 -8.60
N ILE A 289 -14.99 9.99 -8.73
CA ILE A 289 -13.92 9.31 -9.48
C ILE A 289 -13.96 9.70 -10.97
N LYS A 290 -15.17 9.74 -11.56
CA LYS A 290 -15.33 10.16 -12.96
C LYS A 290 -14.85 11.59 -13.21
N ALA A 291 -15.05 12.49 -12.25
CA ALA A 291 -14.60 13.88 -12.33
C ALA A 291 -13.08 14.02 -12.31
N LEU A 292 -12.34 13.06 -11.72
CA LEU A 292 -10.88 13.03 -11.79
C LEU A 292 -10.37 12.82 -13.23
N GLY A 293 -11.15 12.14 -14.09
CA GLY A 293 -10.74 11.73 -15.44
C GLY A 293 -9.70 10.59 -15.44
N ASP A 294 -9.53 9.98 -16.61
CA ASP A 294 -8.54 8.91 -16.88
C ASP A 294 -8.76 7.62 -16.10
N TYR A 295 -9.91 7.44 -15.47
CA TYR A 295 -10.33 6.20 -14.81
C TYR A 295 -11.58 5.65 -15.52
N ASP A 296 -11.56 4.35 -15.80
CA ASP A 296 -12.73 3.59 -16.22
C ASP A 296 -13.40 2.99 -14.98
N ILE A 297 -14.65 3.39 -14.74
CA ILE A 297 -15.46 2.97 -13.61
C ILE A 297 -16.51 1.94 -13.98
N SER A 298 -16.51 1.42 -15.19
CA SER A 298 -17.55 0.50 -15.72
C SER A 298 -17.70 -0.78 -14.88
N GLN A 299 -16.64 -1.19 -14.19
CA GLN A 299 -16.62 -2.37 -13.32
C GLN A 299 -16.52 -2.04 -11.82
N THR A 300 -16.53 -0.74 -11.46
CA THR A 300 -16.37 -0.31 -10.05
C THR A 300 -17.43 -0.95 -9.16
N GLY A 301 -16.98 -1.62 -8.09
CA GLY A 301 -17.83 -2.35 -7.14
C GLY A 301 -18.18 -3.78 -7.57
N SER A 302 -17.79 -4.23 -8.78
CA SER A 302 -18.00 -5.64 -9.17
C SER A 302 -17.11 -6.56 -8.34
N ILE A 303 -17.64 -7.72 -7.99
CA ILE A 303 -16.89 -8.79 -7.33
C ILE A 303 -16.11 -9.55 -8.40
N ILE A 304 -14.79 -9.39 -8.37
CA ILE A 304 -13.88 -10.12 -9.28
C ILE A 304 -13.68 -11.56 -8.81
N TYR A 305 -13.55 -11.72 -7.50
CA TYR A 305 -13.43 -13.04 -6.89
C TYR A 305 -13.85 -13.00 -5.42
N GLU A 306 -14.44 -14.07 -4.95
CA GLU A 306 -14.80 -14.24 -3.56
C GLU A 306 -14.57 -15.71 -3.16
N THR A 307 -13.89 -15.92 -2.04
CA THR A 307 -13.77 -17.24 -1.42
C THR A 307 -15.05 -17.60 -0.68
N TYR A 308 -15.33 -18.87 -0.55
CA TYR A 308 -16.46 -19.42 0.22
C TYR A 308 -16.32 -19.17 1.72
#